data_7cf430e2b48acde14681b98e97cf6e5f
#
_entry.id   7cf430e2b48acde14681b98e97cf6e5f
#
_cell.length_a   1.000
_cell.length_b   1.000
_cell.length_c   1.000
_cell.angle_alpha   90.00
_cell.angle_beta   90.00
_cell.angle_gamma   90.00
#
_symmetry.space_group_name_H-M   'P 1'
#
loop_
_entity.id
_entity.type
_entity.pdbx_description
1 polymer ?
#
loop_
_entity_poly.entity_id
_entity_poly.type
_entity_poly.pdbx_seq_one_letter_code
_entity_poly.pdbx_strand_id
1 'polypeptide(L)'
;MPDYAIIPLMQKNVVIRLRLETATGRNILAGILKEIRDRDNCAINIASDDDGFMRLAETASAIIADTSANIDAIQKALADGKTVVLLNDWRIKEHPANLGLIRTDDGEIGFEAADYFMSIGRFRSFGFVPAYADKEWSVKRGRSFALRLQRKDHECLMFSHGKSGGKDIEAWLKALPKPAAVFCAWDAAAAEVASAARAAKVKIPSQLVLLGVDNDDVYCSSSSPQISSIEFDAENEGRMAADLILKMLKTRKDGVSRTICCGSVKRIVERESTRPPAPSAYMIERAMKFISENATRGIGPKDVSEHLGVSRTLLDLRFREMGDATVGELILERRLAALSAMLRRSKSPIYRAIKDCGFGSVNHAKAVFKQRFGCTMRDWRAQNSQK
;
A
#
# COMPACT_ATOMS: atom_id res chain seq x y z
N MET A 1 -2.79 63.92 24.10
CA MET A 1 -2.72 62.45 23.90
C MET A 1 -2.12 62.22 22.53
N PRO A 2 -0.95 61.61 22.39
CA PRO A 2 -0.41 61.34 21.06
C PRO A 2 -1.20 60.17 20.44
N ASP A 3 -1.78 60.44 19.25
CA ASP A 3 -2.34 59.44 18.37
C ASP A 3 -1.24 58.46 17.96
N TYR A 4 -1.23 57.29 18.56
CA TYR A 4 -0.48 56.15 18.01
C TYR A 4 -1.23 55.67 16.77
N ALA A 5 -0.79 56.15 15.60
CA ALA A 5 -1.16 55.58 14.32
C ALA A 5 -0.77 54.10 14.35
N ILE A 6 -1.77 53.23 14.48
CA ILE A 6 -1.61 51.77 14.26
C ILE A 6 -1.24 51.63 12.80
N ILE A 7 0.07 51.51 12.50
CA ILE A 7 0.53 51.09 11.17
C ILE A 7 0.01 49.72 10.94
N PRO A 8 -0.91 49.48 9.99
CA PRO A 8 -1.39 48.12 9.72
C PRO A 8 -0.17 47.25 9.34
N LEU A 9 0.13 46.26 10.15
CA LEU A 9 1.11 45.26 9.83
C LEU A 9 0.73 44.69 8.45
N MET A 10 1.52 44.94 7.40
CA MET A 10 1.28 44.44 6.05
C MET A 10 1.14 42.90 6.14
N GLN A 11 -0.01 42.40 5.80
CA GLN A 11 -0.31 40.98 5.77
C GLN A 11 0.64 40.30 4.77
N LYS A 12 1.42 39.32 5.25
CA LYS A 12 2.35 38.58 4.40
C LYS A 12 1.58 37.57 3.56
N ASN A 13 1.73 37.67 2.23
CA ASN A 13 1.08 36.75 1.29
C ASN A 13 2.00 35.56 1.02
N VAL A 14 1.62 34.36 1.51
CA VAL A 14 2.35 33.11 1.28
C VAL A 14 1.63 32.31 0.20
N VAL A 15 2.31 32.05 -0.90
CA VAL A 15 1.79 31.23 -2.00
C VAL A 15 2.36 29.81 -1.90
N ILE A 16 1.48 28.82 -2.03
CA ILE A 16 1.80 27.40 -1.92
C ILE A 16 1.49 26.72 -3.26
N ARG A 17 2.46 25.97 -3.80
CA ARG A 17 2.29 25.13 -4.99
C ARG A 17 2.88 23.76 -4.74
N LEU A 18 2.01 22.76 -4.56
CA LEU A 18 2.34 21.36 -4.25
C LEU A 18 1.50 20.41 -5.11
N ARG A 19 1.97 19.19 -5.31
CA ARG A 19 1.25 18.10 -5.98
C ARG A 19 0.15 17.53 -5.08
N LEU A 20 -0.99 18.20 -5.04
CA LEU A 20 -2.11 17.82 -4.17
C LEU A 20 -2.86 16.55 -4.63
N GLU A 21 -2.60 16.08 -5.85
CA GLU A 21 -3.08 14.79 -6.35
C GLU A 21 -2.44 13.60 -5.61
N THR A 22 -1.26 13.77 -4.98
CA THR A 22 -0.59 12.75 -4.18
C THR A 22 -0.93 12.84 -2.69
N ALA A 23 -0.92 11.70 -1.99
CA ALA A 23 -1.06 11.68 -0.53
C ALA A 23 0.02 12.51 0.15
N THR A 24 1.26 12.38 -0.31
CA THR A 24 2.42 13.15 0.17
C THR A 24 2.19 14.65 0.10
N GLY A 25 1.77 15.18 -1.05
CA GLY A 25 1.52 16.61 -1.22
C GLY A 25 0.41 17.13 -0.31
N ARG A 26 -0.67 16.35 -0.13
CA ARG A 26 -1.76 16.70 0.81
C ARG A 26 -1.29 16.70 2.27
N ASN A 27 -0.47 15.74 2.67
CA ASN A 27 0.07 15.67 4.03
C ASN A 27 1.06 16.81 4.31
N ILE A 28 1.91 17.17 3.35
CA ILE A 28 2.79 18.35 3.43
C ILE A 28 1.94 19.61 3.62
N LEU A 29 0.90 19.80 2.80
CA LEU A 29 0.00 20.95 2.95
C LEU A 29 -0.65 20.98 4.32
N ALA A 30 -1.12 19.84 4.84
CA ALA A 30 -1.71 19.78 6.18
C ALA A 30 -0.73 20.26 7.26
N GLY A 31 0.54 19.85 7.17
CA GLY A 31 1.61 20.30 8.06
C GLY A 31 1.87 21.81 7.96
N ILE A 32 1.93 22.36 6.74
CA ILE A 32 2.08 23.80 6.52
C ILE A 32 0.92 24.59 7.16
N LEU A 33 -0.32 24.15 6.91
CA LEU A 33 -1.50 24.82 7.42
C LEU A 33 -1.58 24.79 8.95
N LYS A 34 -1.20 23.68 9.59
CA LYS A 34 -1.13 23.60 11.07
C LYS A 34 -0.14 24.59 11.66
N GLU A 35 1.01 24.78 11.02
CA GLU A 35 2.06 25.69 11.54
C GLU A 35 1.74 27.17 11.31
N ILE A 36 1.05 27.52 10.20
CA ILE A 36 0.77 28.91 9.84
C ILE A 36 -0.55 29.43 10.44
N ARG A 37 -1.57 28.53 10.62
CA ARG A 37 -2.94 28.92 11.01
C ARG A 37 -2.99 29.74 12.30
N ASP A 38 -2.13 29.44 13.28
CA ASP A 38 -2.13 30.07 14.59
C ASP A 38 -1.23 31.33 14.63
N ARG A 39 -0.73 31.79 13.46
CA ARG A 39 0.15 32.95 13.38
C ARG A 39 -0.53 34.10 12.65
N ASP A 40 -0.88 35.12 13.41
CA ASP A 40 -1.48 36.37 12.91
C ASP A 40 -0.61 37.00 11.80
N ASN A 41 -1.27 37.56 10.76
CA ASN A 41 -0.69 38.29 9.64
C ASN A 41 -0.13 37.48 8.44
N CYS A 42 -0.53 36.24 8.22
CA CYS A 42 -0.23 35.51 6.99
C CYS A 42 -1.50 35.20 6.20
N ALA A 43 -1.61 35.69 4.95
CA ALA A 43 -2.60 35.19 3.99
C ALA A 43 -1.99 34.01 3.24
N ILE A 44 -2.75 32.91 3.12
CA ILE A 44 -2.33 31.71 2.41
C ILE A 44 -3.12 31.60 1.11
N ASN A 45 -2.41 31.44 0.01
CA ASN A 45 -2.97 31.22 -1.30
C ASN A 45 -2.42 29.90 -1.88
N ILE A 46 -3.28 28.95 -2.22
CA ILE A 46 -2.91 27.66 -2.78
C ILE A 46 -3.16 27.71 -4.28
N ALA A 47 -2.11 27.51 -5.06
CA ALA A 47 -2.21 27.43 -6.51
C ALA A 47 -2.50 25.99 -6.95
N SER A 48 -3.58 25.78 -7.72
CA SER A 48 -4.00 24.47 -8.24
C SER A 48 -3.24 24.06 -9.50
N ASP A 49 -2.78 25.04 -10.28
CA ASP A 49 -2.11 24.86 -11.56
C ASP A 49 -0.98 25.89 -11.75
N ASP A 50 -0.23 25.77 -12.83
CA ASP A 50 0.92 26.65 -13.11
C ASP A 50 0.50 28.07 -13.46
N ASP A 51 -0.62 28.27 -14.17
CA ASP A 51 -1.09 29.60 -14.54
C ASP A 51 -1.54 30.37 -13.28
N GLY A 52 -2.26 29.71 -12.40
CA GLY A 52 -2.63 30.25 -11.09
C GLY A 52 -1.41 30.54 -10.24
N PHE A 53 -0.43 29.64 -10.26
CA PHE A 53 0.82 29.85 -9.53
C PHE A 53 1.58 31.07 -10.03
N MET A 54 1.77 31.24 -11.34
CA MET A 54 2.48 32.39 -11.93
C MET A 54 1.81 33.71 -11.53
N ARG A 55 0.48 33.81 -11.64
CA ARG A 55 -0.26 35.02 -11.22
C ARG A 55 -0.09 35.33 -9.73
N LEU A 56 -0.24 34.31 -8.88
CA LEU A 56 -0.12 34.49 -7.41
C LEU A 56 1.30 34.81 -6.99
N ALA A 57 2.30 34.21 -7.64
CA ALA A 57 3.71 34.44 -7.37
C ALA A 57 4.13 35.91 -7.59
N GLU A 58 3.48 36.65 -8.48
CA GLU A 58 3.80 38.09 -8.71
C GLU A 58 3.57 38.95 -7.46
N THR A 59 2.52 38.68 -6.72
CA THR A 59 2.15 39.44 -5.50
C THR A 59 2.57 38.75 -4.19
N ALA A 60 3.23 37.60 -4.29
CA ALA A 60 3.68 36.83 -3.13
C ALA A 60 4.76 37.59 -2.34
N SER A 61 4.66 37.55 -1.01
CA SER A 61 5.76 37.88 -0.10
C SER A 61 6.71 36.70 0.08
N ALA A 62 6.14 35.48 0.02
CA ALA A 62 6.87 34.23 0.18
C ALA A 62 6.22 33.08 -0.60
N ILE A 63 7.00 32.07 -0.96
CA ILE A 63 6.57 30.89 -1.75
C ILE A 63 7.04 29.62 -1.06
N ILE A 64 6.15 28.65 -0.92
CA ILE A 64 6.48 27.26 -0.59
C ILE A 64 6.07 26.39 -1.77
N ALA A 65 7.02 25.64 -2.35
CA ALA A 65 6.74 24.87 -3.55
C ALA A 65 7.51 23.55 -3.61
N ASP A 66 6.98 22.60 -4.40
CA ASP A 66 7.68 21.38 -4.80
C ASP A 66 7.99 21.40 -6.30
N THR A 67 8.40 20.24 -6.85
CA THR A 67 8.75 20.11 -8.28
C THR A 67 7.58 20.35 -9.25
N SER A 68 6.35 20.51 -8.78
CA SER A 68 5.19 20.84 -9.61
C SER A 68 5.12 22.31 -9.98
N ALA A 69 5.85 23.18 -9.27
CA ALA A 69 5.88 24.59 -9.59
C ALA A 69 6.70 24.88 -10.84
N ASN A 70 6.27 25.87 -11.62
CA ASN A 70 7.02 26.38 -12.75
C ASN A 70 8.37 26.93 -12.29
N ILE A 71 9.48 26.41 -12.86
CA ILE A 71 10.84 26.73 -12.41
C ILE A 71 11.25 28.16 -12.72
N ASP A 72 10.80 28.69 -13.87
CA ASP A 72 11.15 30.06 -14.27
C ASP A 72 10.46 31.06 -13.35
N ALA A 73 9.22 30.79 -12.91
CA ALA A 73 8.53 31.62 -11.93
C ALA A 73 9.23 31.59 -10.56
N ILE A 74 9.77 30.45 -10.14
CA ILE A 74 10.57 30.32 -8.92
C ILE A 74 11.88 31.14 -9.05
N GLN A 75 12.62 31.03 -10.16
CA GLN A 75 13.84 31.76 -10.39
C GLN A 75 13.58 33.27 -10.42
N LYS A 76 12.52 33.72 -11.09
CA LYS A 76 12.08 35.11 -11.07
C LYS A 76 11.79 35.61 -9.67
N ALA A 77 11.01 34.82 -8.87
CA ALA A 77 10.71 35.20 -7.51
C ALA A 77 11.96 35.36 -6.63
N LEU A 78 12.94 34.47 -6.80
CA LEU A 78 14.24 34.58 -6.12
C LEU A 78 15.00 35.82 -6.53
N ALA A 79 15.05 36.13 -7.84
CA ALA A 79 15.71 37.35 -8.38
C ALA A 79 15.02 38.63 -7.88
N ASP A 80 13.68 38.61 -7.74
CA ASP A 80 12.89 39.71 -7.18
C ASP A 80 13.06 39.84 -5.65
N GLY A 81 13.93 39.05 -5.03
CA GLY A 81 14.21 39.08 -3.58
C GLY A 81 13.12 38.48 -2.71
N LYS A 82 12.16 37.72 -3.27
CA LYS A 82 11.12 37.04 -2.49
C LYS A 82 11.70 35.84 -1.74
N THR A 83 11.13 35.52 -0.58
CA THR A 83 11.53 34.36 0.21
C THR A 83 10.89 33.09 -0.38
N VAL A 84 11.71 32.09 -0.69
CA VAL A 84 11.26 30.83 -1.28
C VAL A 84 11.72 29.65 -0.43
N VAL A 85 10.83 28.69 -0.16
CA VAL A 85 11.18 27.39 0.40
C VAL A 85 10.77 26.30 -0.59
N LEU A 86 11.71 25.46 -0.99
CA LEU A 86 11.50 24.35 -1.91
C LEU A 86 11.58 23.01 -1.18
N LEU A 87 10.60 22.14 -1.44
CA LEU A 87 10.53 20.78 -0.93
C LEU A 87 10.99 19.80 -2.01
N ASN A 88 12.05 19.05 -1.72
CA ASN A 88 12.56 17.97 -2.57
C ASN A 88 12.77 18.36 -4.05
N ASP A 89 13.16 19.62 -4.29
CA ASP A 89 13.41 20.15 -5.63
C ASP A 89 14.90 20.46 -5.81
N TRP A 90 15.57 19.75 -6.71
CA TRP A 90 17.00 19.87 -7.03
C TRP A 90 17.28 20.66 -8.30
N ARG A 91 16.26 21.28 -8.92
CA ARG A 91 16.42 22.04 -10.17
C ARG A 91 17.20 23.35 -9.98
N ILE A 92 17.14 23.94 -8.77
CA ILE A 92 17.93 25.12 -8.43
C ILE A 92 19.31 24.68 -7.92
N LYS A 93 20.37 25.09 -8.62
CA LYS A 93 21.75 24.73 -8.28
C LYS A 93 22.44 25.80 -7.42
N GLU A 94 22.10 27.06 -7.65
CA GLU A 94 22.57 28.18 -6.86
C GLU A 94 21.67 28.35 -5.63
N HIS A 95 22.28 28.60 -4.48
CA HIS A 95 21.59 28.73 -3.23
C HIS A 95 21.64 30.15 -2.69
N PRO A 96 20.82 31.08 -3.21
CA PRO A 96 20.78 32.46 -2.73
C PRO A 96 20.22 32.54 -1.29
N ALA A 97 20.51 33.63 -0.60
CA ALA A 97 20.16 33.83 0.81
C ALA A 97 18.66 33.77 1.12
N ASN A 98 17.83 34.06 0.12
CA ASN A 98 16.38 34.03 0.21
C ASN A 98 15.75 32.65 -0.19
N LEU A 99 16.59 31.60 -0.40
CA LEU A 99 16.18 30.23 -0.68
C LEU A 99 16.37 29.36 0.55
N GLY A 100 15.30 28.67 0.99
CA GLY A 100 15.30 27.58 1.93
C GLY A 100 15.01 26.26 1.23
N LEU A 101 15.61 25.16 1.70
CA LEU A 101 15.44 23.82 1.14
C LEU A 101 15.02 22.83 2.23
N ILE A 102 13.96 22.10 1.98
CA ILE A 102 13.56 20.93 2.77
C ILE A 102 13.84 19.69 1.94
N ARG A 103 14.48 18.69 2.55
CA ARG A 103 14.89 17.44 1.89
C ARG A 103 14.42 16.25 2.69
N THR A 104 13.70 15.34 2.07
CA THR A 104 13.42 14.00 2.61
C THR A 104 14.72 13.21 2.69
N ASP A 105 14.91 12.43 3.75
CA ASP A 105 16.02 11.48 3.82
C ASP A 105 15.65 10.18 3.06
N ASP A 106 15.74 10.26 1.73
CA ASP A 106 15.52 9.11 0.85
C ASP A 106 16.52 7.97 1.09
N GLY A 107 17.67 8.28 1.69
CA GLY A 107 18.67 7.28 2.09
C GLY A 107 18.17 6.41 3.22
N GLU A 108 17.60 7.02 4.25
CA GLU A 108 16.96 6.30 5.37
C GLU A 108 15.84 5.37 4.87
N ILE A 109 14.98 5.86 3.96
CA ILE A 109 13.90 5.03 3.38
C ILE A 109 14.47 3.76 2.72
N GLY A 110 15.55 3.88 1.95
CA GLY A 110 16.20 2.73 1.32
C GLY A 110 16.82 1.76 2.33
N PHE A 111 17.44 2.27 3.40
CA PHE A 111 18.00 1.43 4.46
C PHE A 111 16.90 0.69 5.22
N GLU A 112 15.83 1.37 5.61
CA GLU A 112 14.69 0.78 6.32
C GLU A 112 13.99 -0.30 5.48
N ALA A 113 13.85 -0.11 4.17
CA ALA A 113 13.29 -1.12 3.27
C ALA A 113 14.13 -2.42 3.29
N ALA A 114 15.47 -2.30 3.26
CA ALA A 114 16.36 -3.46 3.31
C ALA A 114 16.30 -4.17 4.66
N ASP A 115 16.38 -3.41 5.76
CA ASP A 115 16.31 -3.95 7.12
C ASP A 115 14.96 -4.64 7.37
N TYR A 116 13.86 -4.05 6.90
CA TYR A 116 12.55 -4.65 6.98
C TYR A 116 12.48 -6.00 6.27
N PHE A 117 12.91 -6.08 5.01
CA PHE A 117 12.89 -7.36 4.29
C PHE A 117 13.75 -8.42 4.98
N MET A 118 14.93 -8.06 5.46
CA MET A 118 15.79 -8.99 6.21
C MET A 118 15.15 -9.45 7.52
N SER A 119 14.27 -8.66 8.13
CA SER A 119 13.57 -9.00 9.38
C SER A 119 12.40 -9.95 9.18
N ILE A 120 11.70 -9.88 8.04
CA ILE A 120 10.47 -10.65 7.81
C ILE A 120 10.70 -12.02 7.15
N GLY A 121 11.90 -12.29 6.62
CA GLY A 121 12.14 -13.59 6.00
C GLY A 121 13.53 -13.76 5.39
N ARG A 122 13.73 -14.94 4.78
CA ARG A 122 14.93 -15.26 4.00
C ARG A 122 14.56 -15.30 2.53
N PHE A 123 15.13 -14.41 1.75
CA PHE A 123 14.90 -14.29 0.32
C PHE A 123 16.12 -14.75 -0.48
N ARG A 124 15.88 -15.32 -1.66
CA ARG A 124 16.94 -15.72 -2.60
C ARG A 124 17.40 -14.55 -3.47
N SER A 125 16.54 -13.55 -3.63
CA SER A 125 16.89 -12.33 -4.37
C SER A 125 16.17 -11.11 -3.80
N PHE A 126 16.82 -9.96 -3.98
CA PHE A 126 16.28 -8.65 -3.66
C PHE A 126 16.24 -7.83 -4.95
N GLY A 127 15.13 -7.16 -5.20
CA GLY A 127 14.95 -6.33 -6.37
C GLY A 127 14.54 -4.91 -6.02
N PHE A 128 14.89 -3.96 -6.88
CA PHE A 128 14.44 -2.58 -6.79
C PHE A 128 13.81 -2.13 -8.10
N VAL A 129 12.63 -1.52 -8.01
CA VAL A 129 11.92 -0.91 -9.14
C VAL A 129 11.90 0.60 -8.96
N PRO A 130 12.64 1.35 -9.80
CA PRO A 130 12.70 2.81 -9.73
C PRO A 130 11.41 3.46 -10.23
N ALA A 131 11.24 4.76 -9.96
CA ALA A 131 10.22 5.56 -10.63
C ALA A 131 10.58 5.76 -12.11
N TYR A 132 9.56 6.07 -12.92
CA TYR A 132 9.78 6.52 -14.30
C TYR A 132 10.60 7.80 -14.32
N ALA A 133 11.56 7.89 -15.22
CA ALA A 133 12.61 8.90 -15.29
C ALA A 133 13.57 8.90 -14.08
N ASP A 134 14.74 9.46 -14.28
CA ASP A 134 15.81 9.52 -13.26
C ASP A 134 15.49 10.57 -12.18
N LYS A 135 14.50 10.28 -11.35
CA LYS A 135 14.17 11.10 -10.19
C LYS A 135 15.20 10.90 -9.09
N GLU A 136 15.83 11.98 -8.64
CA GLU A 136 16.92 11.90 -7.67
C GLU A 136 16.54 11.18 -6.37
N TRP A 137 15.32 11.42 -5.88
CA TRP A 137 14.80 10.69 -4.72
C TRP A 137 14.71 9.16 -4.95
N SER A 138 14.30 8.75 -6.15
CA SER A 138 14.21 7.32 -6.50
C SER A 138 15.60 6.69 -6.60
N VAL A 139 16.56 7.38 -7.21
CA VAL A 139 17.96 6.93 -7.30
C VAL A 139 18.57 6.79 -5.91
N LYS A 140 18.33 7.74 -5.01
CA LYS A 140 18.83 7.67 -3.63
C LYS A 140 18.24 6.49 -2.87
N ARG A 141 16.91 6.27 -2.94
CA ARG A 141 16.22 5.10 -2.32
C ARG A 141 16.85 3.79 -2.79
N GLY A 142 16.97 3.62 -4.12
CA GLY A 142 17.53 2.40 -4.70
C GLY A 142 19.01 2.18 -4.34
N ARG A 143 19.84 3.25 -4.39
CA ARG A 143 21.26 3.16 -4.01
C ARG A 143 21.44 2.77 -2.54
N SER A 144 20.69 3.38 -1.64
CA SER A 144 20.78 3.08 -0.20
C SER A 144 20.27 1.68 0.12
N PHE A 145 19.18 1.26 -0.52
CA PHE A 145 18.68 -0.11 -0.42
C PHE A 145 19.76 -1.13 -0.84
N ALA A 146 20.35 -0.94 -2.03
CA ALA A 146 21.42 -1.81 -2.53
C ALA A 146 22.65 -1.81 -1.61
N LEU A 147 23.06 -0.64 -1.13
CA LEU A 147 24.21 -0.52 -0.21
C LEU A 147 23.97 -1.24 1.12
N ARG A 148 22.74 -1.17 1.66
CA ARG A 148 22.39 -1.85 2.90
C ARG A 148 22.42 -3.36 2.74
N LEU A 149 21.91 -3.87 1.62
CA LEU A 149 21.93 -5.29 1.26
C LEU A 149 23.38 -5.79 1.07
N GLN A 150 24.21 -5.02 0.36
CA GLN A 150 25.62 -5.35 0.13
C GLN A 150 26.40 -5.51 1.44
N ARG A 151 26.12 -4.68 2.44
CA ARG A 151 26.73 -4.80 3.79
C ARG A 151 26.34 -6.10 4.53
N LYS A 152 25.39 -6.86 3.98
CA LYS A 152 24.90 -8.14 4.51
C LYS A 152 25.09 -9.28 3.50
N ASP A 153 26.01 -9.10 2.55
CA ASP A 153 26.38 -10.08 1.51
C ASP A 153 25.22 -10.46 0.57
N HIS A 154 24.29 -9.52 0.36
CA HIS A 154 23.20 -9.67 -0.59
C HIS A 154 23.37 -8.73 -1.79
N GLU A 155 22.99 -9.21 -2.99
CA GLU A 155 22.96 -8.42 -4.21
C GLU A 155 21.54 -7.85 -4.43
N CYS A 156 21.47 -6.62 -4.98
CA CYS A 156 20.24 -5.97 -5.42
C CYS A 156 20.13 -6.00 -6.94
N LEU A 157 19.07 -6.63 -7.45
CA LEU A 157 18.75 -6.67 -8.88
C LEU A 157 17.89 -5.46 -9.25
N MET A 158 18.52 -4.49 -9.93
CA MET A 158 17.85 -3.25 -10.33
C MET A 158 16.99 -3.48 -11.59
N PHE A 159 15.70 -3.12 -11.53
CA PHE A 159 14.88 -3.05 -12.74
C PHE A 159 15.23 -1.82 -13.55
N SER A 160 15.34 -1.96 -14.88
CA SER A 160 15.51 -0.85 -15.80
C SER A 160 14.29 -0.75 -16.70
N HIS A 161 13.63 0.42 -16.70
CA HIS A 161 12.51 0.67 -17.58
C HIS A 161 12.97 0.63 -19.05
N GLY A 162 12.53 -0.40 -19.79
CA GLY A 162 12.78 -0.55 -21.22
C GLY A 162 11.78 0.25 -22.07
N LYS A 163 11.99 0.21 -23.39
CA LYS A 163 11.07 0.85 -24.35
C LYS A 163 9.72 0.10 -24.50
N SER A 164 9.64 -1.14 -24.05
CA SER A 164 8.48 -2.04 -24.21
C SER A 164 7.46 -2.00 -23.05
N GLY A 165 7.69 -1.17 -22.04
CA GLY A 165 6.76 -0.94 -20.94
C GLY A 165 6.49 -2.18 -20.08
N GLY A 166 5.21 -2.48 -19.77
CA GLY A 166 4.80 -3.51 -18.82
C GLY A 166 5.28 -4.94 -19.10
N LYS A 167 5.60 -5.31 -20.35
CA LYS A 167 6.12 -6.65 -20.68
C LYS A 167 7.54 -6.88 -20.16
N ASP A 168 8.34 -5.83 -20.05
CA ASP A 168 9.71 -5.95 -19.56
C ASP A 168 9.72 -6.29 -18.07
N ILE A 169 8.79 -5.71 -17.30
CA ILE A 169 8.69 -5.97 -15.86
C ILE A 169 8.16 -7.40 -15.57
N GLU A 170 7.24 -7.92 -16.39
CA GLU A 170 6.77 -9.31 -16.26
C GLU A 170 7.91 -10.32 -16.47
N ALA A 171 8.73 -10.12 -17.50
CA ALA A 171 9.89 -10.96 -17.78
C ALA A 171 10.92 -10.90 -16.65
N TRP A 172 11.20 -9.69 -16.15
CA TRP A 172 12.10 -9.49 -15.03
C TRP A 172 11.59 -10.17 -13.75
N LEU A 173 10.31 -10.02 -13.43
CA LEU A 173 9.69 -10.68 -12.28
C LEU A 173 9.76 -12.21 -12.37
N LYS A 174 9.60 -12.80 -13.55
CA LYS A 174 9.76 -14.26 -13.77
C LYS A 174 11.20 -14.72 -13.56
N ALA A 175 12.17 -13.91 -13.97
CA ALA A 175 13.59 -14.24 -13.88
C ALA A 175 14.18 -14.15 -12.46
N LEU A 176 13.57 -13.38 -11.56
CA LEU A 176 14.03 -13.27 -10.16
C LEU A 176 14.05 -14.64 -9.47
N PRO A 177 15.15 -15.06 -8.83
CA PRO A 177 15.16 -16.26 -7.96
C PRO A 177 14.16 -16.13 -6.81
N LYS A 178 13.33 -17.18 -6.60
CA LYS A 178 12.25 -17.17 -5.58
C LYS A 178 12.66 -17.91 -4.30
N PRO A 179 12.18 -17.50 -3.12
CA PRO A 179 11.37 -16.32 -2.84
C PRO A 179 12.15 -15.02 -3.03
N ALA A 180 11.49 -13.98 -3.56
CA ALA A 180 12.08 -12.67 -3.85
C ALA A 180 11.47 -11.57 -2.98
N ALA A 181 12.24 -10.53 -2.68
CA ALA A 181 11.75 -9.30 -2.04
C ALA A 181 11.96 -8.12 -2.99
N VAL A 182 10.89 -7.40 -3.35
CA VAL A 182 10.95 -6.29 -4.29
C VAL A 182 10.53 -4.99 -3.60
N PHE A 183 11.47 -4.05 -3.57
CA PHE A 183 11.25 -2.68 -3.12
C PHE A 183 10.96 -1.79 -4.32
N CYS A 184 9.85 -1.06 -4.26
CA CYS A 184 9.47 -0.08 -5.28
C CYS A 184 9.68 1.33 -4.74
N ALA A 185 10.19 2.21 -5.59
CA ALA A 185 10.52 3.56 -5.19
C ALA A 185 9.31 4.35 -4.64
N TRP A 186 8.08 3.97 -5.03
CA TRP A 186 6.82 4.56 -4.57
C TRP A 186 5.64 3.59 -4.81
N ASP A 187 4.47 3.91 -4.23
CA ASP A 187 3.32 3.01 -4.24
C ASP A 187 2.71 2.80 -5.62
N ALA A 188 2.74 3.80 -6.52
CA ALA A 188 2.26 3.61 -7.88
C ALA A 188 3.11 2.57 -8.64
N ALA A 189 4.45 2.59 -8.49
CA ALA A 189 5.30 1.56 -9.06
C ALA A 189 5.03 0.18 -8.44
N ALA A 190 4.74 0.14 -7.13
CA ALA A 190 4.37 -1.11 -6.47
C ALA A 190 3.04 -1.68 -6.99
N ALA A 191 2.06 -0.81 -7.28
CA ALA A 191 0.78 -1.24 -7.88
C ALA A 191 0.98 -1.81 -9.30
N GLU A 192 1.87 -1.21 -10.10
CA GLU A 192 2.25 -1.73 -11.42
C GLU A 192 2.94 -3.10 -11.31
N VAL A 193 3.87 -3.25 -10.35
CA VAL A 193 4.54 -4.53 -10.06
C VAL A 193 3.53 -5.59 -9.63
N ALA A 194 2.56 -5.25 -8.78
CA ALA A 194 1.51 -6.19 -8.35
C ALA A 194 0.66 -6.65 -9.54
N SER A 195 0.30 -5.73 -10.45
CA SER A 195 -0.44 -6.05 -11.68
C SER A 195 0.38 -6.95 -12.62
N ALA A 196 1.66 -6.60 -12.85
CA ALA A 196 2.57 -7.39 -13.68
C ALA A 196 2.85 -8.78 -13.09
N ALA A 197 2.99 -8.89 -11.77
CA ALA A 197 3.15 -10.17 -11.08
C ALA A 197 1.95 -11.09 -11.30
N ARG A 198 0.71 -10.53 -11.28
CA ARG A 198 -0.51 -11.27 -11.59
C ARG A 198 -0.51 -11.78 -13.04
N ALA A 199 -0.18 -10.93 -14.02
CA ALA A 199 -0.06 -11.30 -15.43
C ALA A 199 1.03 -12.36 -15.64
N ALA A 200 2.15 -12.24 -14.95
CA ALA A 200 3.27 -13.16 -14.94
C ALA A 200 3.00 -14.47 -14.18
N LYS A 201 1.86 -14.60 -13.47
CA LYS A 201 1.49 -15.70 -12.55
C LYS A 201 2.48 -15.88 -11.39
N VAL A 202 3.16 -14.80 -10.98
CA VAL A 202 4.02 -14.77 -9.79
C VAL A 202 3.16 -14.44 -8.58
N LYS A 203 3.15 -15.30 -7.58
CA LYS A 203 2.28 -15.17 -6.40
C LYS A 203 2.87 -14.23 -5.35
N ILE A 204 2.14 -13.18 -5.00
CA ILE A 204 2.41 -12.30 -3.86
C ILE A 204 1.49 -12.75 -2.72
N PRO A 205 1.99 -12.93 -1.49
CA PRO A 205 3.38 -12.77 -1.03
C PRO A 205 4.23 -14.05 -1.12
N SER A 206 3.68 -15.21 -1.49
CA SER A 206 4.34 -16.52 -1.30
C SER A 206 5.60 -16.75 -2.14
N GLN A 207 5.70 -16.13 -3.32
CA GLN A 207 6.87 -16.19 -4.18
C GLN A 207 7.64 -14.86 -4.24
N LEU A 208 6.93 -13.76 -4.01
CA LEU A 208 7.47 -12.41 -4.07
C LEU A 208 6.77 -11.55 -3.02
N VAL A 209 7.53 -10.95 -2.10
CA VAL A 209 7.02 -9.88 -1.25
C VAL A 209 7.27 -8.53 -1.89
N LEU A 210 6.37 -7.56 -1.65
CA LEU A 210 6.36 -6.27 -2.30
C LEU A 210 6.18 -5.14 -1.29
N LEU A 211 7.02 -4.11 -1.37
CA LEU A 211 7.00 -2.93 -0.49
C LEU A 211 7.04 -1.66 -1.35
N GLY A 212 6.12 -0.75 -1.10
CA GLY A 212 6.09 0.60 -1.67
C GLY A 212 6.55 1.68 -0.69
N VAL A 213 6.36 2.94 -1.06
CA VAL A 213 6.60 4.14 -0.24
C VAL A 213 5.49 5.15 -0.50
N ASP A 214 5.16 5.97 0.46
CA ASP A 214 4.19 7.07 0.55
C ASP A 214 2.93 6.71 1.35
N ASN A 215 2.59 5.42 1.50
CA ASN A 215 1.36 4.92 2.10
C ASN A 215 0.10 5.58 1.49
N ASP A 216 0.10 5.72 0.16
CA ASP A 216 -1.04 6.28 -0.58
C ASP A 216 -2.15 5.24 -0.71
N ASP A 217 -3.28 5.50 -0.03
CA ASP A 217 -4.42 4.57 0.00
C ASP A 217 -5.00 4.28 -1.39
N VAL A 218 -4.88 5.21 -2.34
CA VAL A 218 -5.36 4.99 -3.72
C VAL A 218 -4.66 3.80 -4.35
N TYR A 219 -3.35 3.67 -4.14
CA TYR A 219 -2.56 2.56 -4.69
C TYR A 219 -2.53 1.35 -3.75
N CYS A 220 -2.33 1.59 -2.45
CA CYS A 220 -2.13 0.50 -1.49
C CYS A 220 -3.37 -0.33 -1.27
N SER A 221 -4.55 0.31 -1.08
CA SER A 221 -5.80 -0.38 -0.75
C SER A 221 -6.55 -0.87 -1.98
N SER A 222 -6.36 -0.25 -3.16
CA SER A 222 -7.00 -0.69 -4.41
C SER A 222 -6.29 -1.86 -5.08
N SER A 223 -5.05 -2.15 -4.70
CA SER A 223 -4.27 -3.27 -5.24
C SER A 223 -4.72 -4.60 -4.62
N SER A 224 -4.55 -5.69 -5.39
CA SER A 224 -4.78 -7.05 -4.90
C SER A 224 -3.57 -7.94 -5.28
N PRO A 225 -2.79 -8.38 -4.26
CA PRO A 225 -2.96 -8.12 -2.82
C PRO A 225 -2.72 -6.65 -2.45
N GLN A 226 -3.26 -6.21 -1.29
CA GLN A 226 -3.03 -4.87 -0.76
C GLN A 226 -1.53 -4.66 -0.47
N ILE A 227 -1.01 -3.46 -0.84
CA ILE A 227 0.41 -3.17 -0.82
C ILE A 227 0.85 -2.63 0.54
N SER A 228 1.86 -3.27 1.13
CA SER A 228 2.62 -2.76 2.26
C SER A 228 3.49 -1.59 1.82
N SER A 229 3.59 -0.55 2.64
CA SER A 229 4.26 0.69 2.26
C SER A 229 4.99 1.34 3.43
N ILE A 230 6.10 1.99 3.14
CA ILE A 230 6.79 2.87 4.07
C ILE A 230 6.06 4.20 4.11
N GLU A 231 5.53 4.56 5.29
CA GLU A 231 4.98 5.88 5.58
C GLU A 231 6.09 6.77 6.12
N PHE A 232 6.38 7.86 5.43
CA PHE A 232 7.27 8.88 5.96
C PHE A 232 6.50 10.09 6.48
N ASP A 233 7.16 10.93 7.31
CA ASP A 233 6.49 12.02 8.02
C ASP A 233 6.38 13.28 7.16
N ALA A 234 5.60 13.19 6.08
CA ALA A 234 5.34 14.31 5.17
C ALA A 234 4.65 15.50 5.85
N GLU A 235 3.83 15.26 6.87
CA GLU A 235 3.21 16.34 7.65
C GLU A 235 4.27 17.14 8.42
N ASN A 236 5.26 16.48 8.99
CA ASN A 236 6.37 17.15 9.65
C ASN A 236 7.25 17.93 8.66
N GLU A 237 7.48 17.41 7.45
CA GLU A 237 8.16 18.18 6.38
C GLU A 237 7.42 19.50 6.08
N GLY A 238 6.09 19.44 6.01
CA GLY A 238 5.25 20.62 5.82
C GLY A 238 5.39 21.62 6.97
N ARG A 239 5.38 21.17 8.23
CA ARG A 239 5.59 22.03 9.41
C ARG A 239 6.97 22.69 9.37
N MET A 240 8.01 21.93 9.02
CA MET A 240 9.38 22.45 8.93
C MET A 240 9.52 23.48 7.80
N ALA A 241 8.85 23.28 6.66
CA ALA A 241 8.83 24.23 5.57
C ALA A 241 8.16 25.57 6.00
N ALA A 242 7.06 25.47 6.69
CA ALA A 242 6.35 26.63 7.23
C ALA A 242 7.17 27.38 8.29
N ASP A 243 7.76 26.65 9.23
CA ASP A 243 8.63 27.28 10.26
C ASP A 243 9.87 27.95 9.62
N LEU A 244 10.49 27.29 8.62
CA LEU A 244 11.62 27.84 7.91
C LEU A 244 11.25 29.15 7.20
N ILE A 245 10.16 29.18 6.42
CA ILE A 245 9.76 30.37 5.68
C ILE A 245 9.39 31.52 6.60
N LEU A 246 8.73 31.23 7.71
CA LEU A 246 8.38 32.26 8.72
C LEU A 246 9.63 32.85 9.41
N LYS A 247 10.64 32.01 9.70
CA LYS A 247 11.94 32.46 10.22
C LYS A 247 12.67 33.31 9.21
N MET A 248 12.72 32.90 7.95
CA MET A 248 13.38 33.68 6.86
C MET A 248 12.70 35.03 6.62
N LEU A 249 11.37 35.09 6.75
CA LEU A 249 10.62 36.35 6.64
C LEU A 249 10.89 37.34 7.79
N LYS A 250 11.30 36.86 8.97
CA LYS A 250 11.66 37.68 10.13
C LYS A 250 13.11 38.16 10.08
N THR A 251 14.04 37.32 9.58
CA THR A 251 15.50 37.55 9.65
C THR A 251 16.07 37.98 8.31
N ARG A 252 15.50 38.93 7.64
CA ARG A 252 15.80 39.43 6.26
C ARG A 252 17.28 39.78 5.97
N LYS A 253 18.20 39.59 6.91
CA LYS A 253 19.59 40.09 6.81
C LYS A 253 20.71 39.05 6.93
N ASP A 254 20.42 37.79 7.30
CA ASP A 254 21.49 36.82 7.60
C ASP A 254 21.77 35.86 6.43
N GLY A 255 21.99 36.36 5.28
CA GLY A 255 22.58 35.83 4.03
C GLY A 255 22.96 34.35 3.86
N VAL A 256 22.41 33.41 4.63
CA VAL A 256 22.75 32.00 4.54
C VAL A 256 21.57 31.19 4.05
N SER A 257 21.69 30.54 2.91
CA SER A 257 20.77 29.51 2.45
C SER A 257 20.72 28.40 3.47
N ARG A 258 19.51 27.95 3.82
CA ARG A 258 19.29 26.92 4.84
C ARG A 258 18.75 25.66 4.19
N THR A 259 19.48 24.56 4.33
CA THR A 259 19.00 23.22 3.97
C THR A 259 18.71 22.44 5.24
N ILE A 260 17.52 21.88 5.32
CA ILE A 260 17.09 21.01 6.43
C ILE A 260 16.77 19.64 5.83
N CYS A 261 17.46 18.59 6.31
CA CYS A 261 17.09 17.22 6.04
C CYS A 261 16.11 16.76 7.12
N CYS A 262 14.99 16.24 6.71
CA CYS A 262 13.99 15.68 7.61
C CYS A 262 14.24 14.17 7.76
N GLY A 263 14.27 13.68 9.00
CA GLY A 263 14.13 12.25 9.26
C GLY A 263 12.82 11.77 8.65
N SER A 264 12.85 10.62 7.96
CA SER A 264 11.85 10.37 6.94
C SER A 264 10.89 9.26 7.28
N VAL A 265 11.34 8.19 7.94
CA VAL A 265 10.50 7.02 8.17
C VAL A 265 9.71 7.17 9.46
N LYS A 266 8.37 7.16 9.33
CA LYS A 266 7.45 7.18 10.46
C LYS A 266 7.11 5.76 10.91
N ARG A 267 6.80 4.90 9.95
CA ARG A 267 6.48 3.47 10.17
C ARG A 267 6.40 2.73 8.84
N ILE A 268 6.43 1.41 8.93
CA ILE A 268 6.04 0.53 7.82
C ILE A 268 4.61 0.04 8.07
N VAL A 269 3.72 0.34 7.13
CA VAL A 269 2.33 -0.10 7.16
C VAL A 269 2.25 -1.44 6.45
N GLU A 270 2.20 -2.50 7.24
CA GLU A 270 2.14 -3.85 6.70
C GLU A 270 0.73 -4.21 6.23
N ARG A 271 0.66 -4.74 4.99
CA ARG A 271 -0.54 -5.29 4.36
C ARG A 271 -0.24 -6.67 3.77
N GLU A 272 -1.10 -7.16 2.90
CA GLU A 272 -1.02 -8.52 2.34
C GLU A 272 0.25 -8.77 1.52
N SER A 273 0.85 -7.75 0.90
CA SER A 273 1.98 -7.94 -0.02
C SER A 273 3.29 -8.33 0.65
N THR A 274 3.43 -8.13 1.97
CA THR A 274 4.59 -8.58 2.75
C THR A 274 4.23 -9.59 3.83
N ARG A 275 2.97 -9.63 4.25
CA ARG A 275 2.50 -10.64 5.20
C ARG A 275 2.15 -11.92 4.44
N PRO A 276 2.92 -13.01 4.58
CA PRO A 276 2.39 -14.28 4.16
C PRO A 276 1.06 -14.46 4.90
N PRO A 277 -0.01 -14.92 4.23
CA PRO A 277 -1.21 -15.34 4.94
C PRO A 277 -0.72 -16.27 6.06
N ALA A 278 -1.23 -16.05 7.28
CA ALA A 278 -0.82 -16.89 8.41
C ALA A 278 -0.84 -18.34 7.91
N PRO A 279 0.17 -19.18 8.20
CA PRO A 279 0.21 -20.54 7.69
C PRO A 279 -1.10 -21.28 7.86
N SER A 280 -1.84 -20.93 8.92
CA SER A 280 -3.22 -21.36 9.19
C SER A 280 -4.23 -20.87 8.15
N ALA A 281 -4.22 -19.59 7.75
CA ALA A 281 -5.21 -19.05 6.81
C ALA A 281 -5.06 -19.65 5.41
N TYR A 282 -3.83 -19.78 4.91
CA TYR A 282 -3.55 -20.44 3.62
C TYR A 282 -3.92 -21.93 3.64
N MET A 283 -3.62 -22.61 4.75
CA MET A 283 -3.99 -24.01 4.91
C MET A 283 -5.51 -24.19 4.94
N ILE A 284 -6.22 -23.30 5.65
CA ILE A 284 -7.68 -23.31 5.75
C ILE A 284 -8.30 -22.99 4.38
N GLU A 285 -7.81 -22.00 3.65
CA GLU A 285 -8.26 -21.68 2.29
C GLU A 285 -8.15 -22.90 1.36
N ARG A 286 -7.00 -23.56 1.35
CA ARG A 286 -6.79 -24.79 0.58
C ARG A 286 -7.75 -25.92 1.03
N ALA A 287 -7.94 -26.08 2.34
CA ALA A 287 -8.89 -27.04 2.89
C ALA A 287 -10.32 -26.75 2.42
N MET A 288 -10.77 -25.50 2.58
CA MET A 288 -12.09 -25.03 2.16
C MET A 288 -12.34 -25.25 0.67
N LYS A 289 -11.36 -24.95 -0.17
CA LYS A 289 -11.41 -25.19 -1.61
C LYS A 289 -11.56 -26.69 -1.91
N PHE A 290 -10.69 -27.52 -1.34
CA PHE A 290 -10.76 -28.97 -1.54
C PHE A 290 -12.10 -29.56 -1.06
N ILE A 291 -12.61 -29.12 0.10
CA ILE A 291 -13.93 -29.53 0.62
C ILE A 291 -15.04 -29.10 -0.36
N SER A 292 -15.02 -27.86 -0.85
CA SER A 292 -16.07 -27.37 -1.75
C SER A 292 -16.15 -28.15 -3.07
N GLU A 293 -15.01 -28.61 -3.59
CA GLU A 293 -14.90 -29.34 -4.85
C GLU A 293 -15.20 -30.85 -4.69
N ASN A 294 -14.98 -31.42 -3.49
CA ASN A 294 -14.98 -32.87 -3.29
C ASN A 294 -15.95 -33.40 -2.23
N ALA A 295 -16.66 -32.57 -1.47
CA ALA A 295 -17.54 -33.01 -0.37
C ALA A 295 -18.54 -34.08 -0.79
N THR A 296 -19.13 -33.95 -2.00
CA THR A 296 -20.11 -34.90 -2.55
C THR A 296 -19.49 -36.21 -3.07
N ARG A 297 -18.17 -36.31 -3.12
CA ARG A 297 -17.46 -37.53 -3.56
C ARG A 297 -17.15 -38.49 -2.41
N GLY A 298 -17.70 -38.25 -1.23
CA GLY A 298 -17.57 -39.15 -0.07
C GLY A 298 -16.31 -38.93 0.76
N ILE A 299 -15.58 -37.81 0.58
CA ILE A 299 -14.37 -37.51 1.35
C ILE A 299 -14.68 -37.35 2.85
N GLY A 300 -13.69 -37.63 3.70
CA GLY A 300 -13.73 -37.34 5.14
C GLY A 300 -12.61 -36.38 5.58
N PRO A 301 -12.53 -36.02 6.87
CA PRO A 301 -11.47 -35.19 7.40
C PRO A 301 -10.05 -35.72 7.15
N LYS A 302 -9.90 -37.05 7.06
CA LYS A 302 -8.61 -37.68 6.74
C LYS A 302 -8.15 -37.32 5.34
N ASP A 303 -9.03 -37.40 4.34
CA ASP A 303 -8.70 -37.09 2.94
C ASP A 303 -8.27 -35.62 2.79
N VAL A 304 -8.90 -34.70 3.56
CA VAL A 304 -8.51 -33.28 3.59
C VAL A 304 -7.10 -33.11 4.17
N SER A 305 -6.80 -33.79 5.29
CA SER A 305 -5.47 -33.70 5.91
C SER A 305 -4.37 -34.31 5.03
N GLU A 306 -4.64 -35.41 4.36
CA GLU A 306 -3.73 -36.06 3.40
C GLU A 306 -3.49 -35.15 2.16
N HIS A 307 -4.54 -34.56 1.61
CA HIS A 307 -4.42 -33.63 0.48
C HIS A 307 -3.54 -32.41 0.81
N LEU A 308 -3.59 -31.94 2.06
CA LEU A 308 -2.80 -30.80 2.52
C LEU A 308 -1.38 -31.17 2.98
N GLY A 309 -1.11 -32.47 3.17
CA GLY A 309 0.17 -32.94 3.71
C GLY A 309 0.39 -32.59 5.19
N VAL A 310 -0.70 -32.48 5.98
CA VAL A 310 -0.65 -32.13 7.41
C VAL A 310 -1.30 -33.19 8.29
N SER A 311 -0.98 -33.18 9.60
CA SER A 311 -1.68 -34.07 10.52
C SER A 311 -3.12 -33.59 10.76
N ARG A 312 -4.03 -34.53 11.00
CA ARG A 312 -5.43 -34.24 11.33
C ARG A 312 -5.54 -33.32 12.57
N THR A 313 -4.72 -33.58 13.59
CA THR A 313 -4.71 -32.77 14.82
C THR A 313 -4.34 -31.31 14.53
N LEU A 314 -3.34 -31.07 13.67
CA LEU A 314 -2.96 -29.71 13.27
C LEU A 314 -4.08 -29.05 12.48
N LEU A 315 -4.70 -29.77 11.56
CA LEU A 315 -5.83 -29.26 10.76
C LEU A 315 -7.01 -28.84 11.65
N ASP A 316 -7.43 -29.73 12.57
CA ASP A 316 -8.53 -29.46 13.50
C ASP A 316 -8.20 -28.29 14.45
N LEU A 317 -6.93 -28.18 14.92
CA LEU A 317 -6.50 -27.06 15.75
C LEU A 317 -6.65 -25.72 15.01
N ARG A 318 -6.20 -25.65 13.75
CA ARG A 318 -6.25 -24.42 12.95
C ARG A 318 -7.68 -24.01 12.58
N PHE A 319 -8.58 -24.97 12.35
CA PHE A 319 -9.99 -24.67 12.14
C PHE A 319 -10.66 -24.10 13.38
N ARG A 320 -10.35 -24.63 14.57
CA ARG A 320 -10.85 -24.09 15.85
C ARG A 320 -10.35 -22.68 16.15
N GLU A 321 -9.10 -22.35 15.79
CA GLU A 321 -8.53 -21.00 15.96
C GLU A 321 -9.25 -19.94 15.11
N MET A 322 -9.87 -20.33 13.98
CA MET A 322 -10.54 -19.41 13.06
C MET A 322 -12.08 -19.38 13.21
N GLY A 323 -12.66 -20.31 13.95
CA GLY A 323 -14.11 -20.41 14.17
C GLY A 323 -14.43 -21.76 14.78
N ASP A 324 -15.62 -21.89 15.39
CA ASP A 324 -16.02 -23.10 16.14
C ASP A 324 -16.30 -24.34 15.27
N ALA A 325 -16.25 -24.26 13.93
CA ALA A 325 -16.59 -25.37 13.05
C ALA A 325 -15.40 -26.29 12.76
N THR A 326 -15.60 -27.59 12.90
CA THR A 326 -14.65 -28.64 12.54
C THR A 326 -14.67 -28.93 11.02
N VAL A 327 -13.59 -29.54 10.50
CA VAL A 327 -13.54 -30.01 9.10
C VAL A 327 -14.70 -30.96 8.77
N GLY A 328 -15.08 -31.84 9.72
CA GLY A 328 -16.20 -32.76 9.55
C GLY A 328 -17.55 -32.05 9.40
N GLU A 329 -17.78 -31.03 10.20
CA GLU A 329 -18.98 -30.20 10.13
C GLU A 329 -19.09 -29.44 8.81
N LEU A 330 -17.99 -28.89 8.31
CA LEU A 330 -17.98 -28.21 7.01
C LEU A 330 -18.26 -29.14 5.83
N ILE A 331 -17.70 -30.35 5.85
CA ILE A 331 -18.02 -31.39 4.86
C ILE A 331 -19.51 -31.73 4.92
N LEU A 332 -20.05 -31.91 6.13
CA LEU A 332 -21.46 -32.21 6.34
C LEU A 332 -22.39 -31.12 5.84
N GLU A 333 -22.09 -29.86 6.16
CA GLU A 333 -22.85 -28.70 5.67
C GLU A 333 -22.85 -28.63 4.13
N ARG A 334 -21.71 -28.85 3.47
CA ARG A 334 -21.65 -28.89 2.00
C ARG A 334 -22.49 -30.01 1.41
N ARG A 335 -22.48 -31.22 2.02
CA ARG A 335 -23.33 -32.35 1.60
C ARG A 335 -24.81 -32.06 1.78
N LEU A 336 -25.20 -31.49 2.92
CA LEU A 336 -26.56 -31.10 3.19
C LEU A 336 -27.07 -30.02 2.21
N ALA A 337 -26.25 -29.04 1.89
CA ALA A 337 -26.58 -28.05 0.90
C ALA A 337 -26.76 -28.65 -0.51
N ALA A 338 -25.86 -29.52 -0.94
CA ALA A 338 -25.99 -30.25 -2.21
C ALA A 338 -27.24 -31.12 -2.25
N LEU A 339 -27.54 -31.88 -1.15
CA LEU A 339 -28.69 -32.73 -1.04
C LEU A 339 -30.01 -31.95 -1.07
N SER A 340 -30.11 -30.83 -0.35
CA SER A 340 -31.30 -29.97 -0.37
C SER A 340 -31.56 -29.38 -1.77
N ALA A 341 -30.50 -28.97 -2.47
CA ALA A 341 -30.59 -28.50 -3.85
C ALA A 341 -31.02 -29.61 -4.83
N MET A 342 -30.49 -30.82 -4.68
CA MET A 342 -30.83 -31.97 -5.51
C MET A 342 -32.29 -32.41 -5.29
N LEU A 343 -32.74 -32.42 -4.03
CA LEU A 343 -34.15 -32.74 -3.69
C LEU A 343 -35.14 -31.73 -4.30
N ARG A 344 -34.74 -30.49 -4.50
CA ARG A 344 -35.55 -29.43 -5.09
C ARG A 344 -35.67 -29.56 -6.62
N ARG A 345 -34.58 -30.00 -7.27
CA ARG A 345 -34.46 -30.02 -8.74
C ARG A 345 -34.76 -31.38 -9.37
N SER A 346 -34.67 -32.46 -8.61
CA SER A 346 -34.74 -33.83 -9.15
C SER A 346 -35.82 -34.67 -8.49
N LYS A 347 -36.58 -35.45 -9.31
CA LYS A 347 -37.50 -36.46 -8.87
C LYS A 347 -36.84 -37.81 -8.55
N SER A 348 -35.49 -37.89 -8.59
CA SER A 348 -34.72 -39.08 -8.28
C SER A 348 -35.10 -39.69 -6.90
N PRO A 349 -35.04 -41.01 -6.72
CA PRO A 349 -35.26 -41.64 -5.41
C PRO A 349 -34.37 -41.03 -4.33
N ILE A 350 -34.91 -40.78 -3.14
CA ILE A 350 -34.19 -40.09 -2.04
C ILE A 350 -32.90 -40.83 -1.66
N TYR A 351 -32.90 -42.18 -1.66
CA TYR A 351 -31.70 -42.95 -1.35
C TYR A 351 -30.56 -42.70 -2.36
N ARG A 352 -30.90 -42.49 -3.62
CA ARG A 352 -29.93 -42.18 -4.69
C ARG A 352 -29.36 -40.78 -4.52
N ALA A 353 -30.20 -39.78 -4.27
CA ALA A 353 -29.77 -38.43 -3.96
C ALA A 353 -28.83 -38.38 -2.74
N ILE A 354 -29.08 -39.15 -1.71
CA ILE A 354 -28.21 -39.28 -0.54
C ILE A 354 -26.82 -39.80 -0.94
N LYS A 355 -26.80 -40.90 -1.74
CA LYS A 355 -25.54 -41.51 -2.20
C LYS A 355 -24.75 -40.55 -3.12
N ASP A 356 -25.43 -39.89 -4.06
CA ASP A 356 -24.82 -38.93 -5.01
C ASP A 356 -24.27 -37.67 -4.32
N CYS A 357 -24.77 -37.37 -3.11
CA CYS A 357 -24.23 -36.27 -2.28
C CYS A 357 -23.14 -36.74 -1.29
N GLY A 358 -22.61 -37.96 -1.44
CA GLY A 358 -21.43 -38.43 -0.71
C GLY A 358 -21.70 -38.93 0.73
N PHE A 359 -22.98 -39.24 1.08
CA PHE A 359 -23.27 -39.83 2.37
C PHE A 359 -23.06 -41.36 2.35
N GLY A 360 -22.26 -41.87 3.29
CA GLY A 360 -21.99 -43.29 3.42
C GLY A 360 -23.14 -44.07 4.07
N SER A 361 -24.06 -43.40 4.79
CA SER A 361 -25.21 -44.04 5.49
C SER A 361 -26.49 -43.25 5.26
N VAL A 362 -27.52 -43.95 4.79
CA VAL A 362 -28.85 -43.37 4.56
C VAL A 362 -29.50 -42.94 5.88
N ASN A 363 -29.35 -43.74 6.95
CA ASN A 363 -29.92 -43.41 8.26
C ASN A 363 -29.26 -42.18 8.88
N HIS A 364 -27.95 -42.08 8.79
CA HIS A 364 -27.22 -40.89 9.23
C HIS A 364 -27.65 -39.63 8.43
N ALA A 365 -27.72 -39.72 7.10
CA ALA A 365 -28.19 -38.62 6.27
C ALA A 365 -29.59 -38.13 6.65
N LYS A 366 -30.53 -39.06 6.90
CA LYS A 366 -31.90 -38.73 7.35
C LYS A 366 -31.91 -38.00 8.70
N ALA A 367 -31.10 -38.46 9.66
CA ALA A 367 -31.04 -37.88 10.99
C ALA A 367 -30.47 -36.41 10.92
N VAL A 368 -29.32 -36.22 10.29
CA VAL A 368 -28.69 -34.89 10.19
C VAL A 368 -29.49 -33.93 9.33
N PHE A 369 -30.17 -34.41 8.28
CA PHE A 369 -31.06 -33.59 7.46
C PHE A 369 -32.27 -33.09 8.27
N LYS A 370 -32.92 -33.96 9.02
CA LYS A 370 -34.04 -33.57 9.90
C LYS A 370 -33.59 -32.60 10.99
N GLN A 371 -32.43 -32.83 11.57
CA GLN A 371 -31.84 -31.92 12.56
C GLN A 371 -31.59 -30.53 11.97
N ARG A 372 -31.05 -30.44 10.74
CA ARG A 372 -30.67 -29.18 10.09
C ARG A 372 -31.86 -28.41 9.54
N PHE A 373 -32.84 -29.07 8.95
CA PHE A 373 -33.97 -28.45 8.24
C PHE A 373 -35.32 -28.56 8.96
N GLY A 374 -35.40 -29.22 10.10
CA GLY A 374 -36.59 -29.34 10.92
C GLY A 374 -37.66 -30.31 10.38
N CYS A 375 -37.49 -30.86 9.17
CA CYS A 375 -38.46 -31.74 8.51
C CYS A 375 -37.77 -32.91 7.79
N THR A 376 -38.56 -33.90 7.36
CA THR A 376 -38.01 -35.05 6.62
C THR A 376 -37.66 -34.63 5.16
N MET A 377 -36.76 -35.37 4.52
CA MET A 377 -36.42 -35.14 3.10
C MET A 377 -37.65 -35.26 2.17
N ARG A 378 -38.64 -36.07 2.55
CA ARG A 378 -39.90 -36.22 1.78
C ARG A 378 -40.75 -34.95 1.88
N ASP A 379 -40.89 -34.42 3.09
CA ASP A 379 -41.67 -33.22 3.36
C ASP A 379 -40.96 -32.00 2.73
N TRP A 380 -39.61 -31.91 2.85
CA TRP A 380 -38.81 -30.89 2.21
C TRP A 380 -39.00 -30.87 0.70
N ARG A 381 -38.96 -32.04 0.05
CA ARG A 381 -39.20 -32.15 -1.41
C ARG A 381 -40.61 -31.70 -1.75
N ALA A 382 -41.64 -32.12 -1.01
CA ALA A 382 -43.01 -31.72 -1.27
C ALA A 382 -43.24 -30.19 -1.18
N GLN A 383 -42.58 -29.56 -0.21
CA GLN A 383 -42.70 -28.11 0.02
C GLN A 383 -41.85 -27.26 -0.94
N ASN A 384 -40.73 -27.79 -1.46
CA ASN A 384 -39.74 -27.01 -2.20
C ASN A 384 -39.52 -27.49 -3.66
N SER A 385 -40.21 -28.51 -4.15
CA SER A 385 -40.11 -28.90 -5.57
C SER A 385 -40.66 -27.79 -6.45
N GLN A 386 -39.82 -27.31 -7.36
CA GLN A 386 -40.30 -26.45 -8.46
C GLN A 386 -41.26 -27.28 -9.32
N LYS A 387 -42.50 -26.78 -9.51
CA LYS A 387 -43.50 -27.34 -10.41
C LYS A 387 -43.03 -27.31 -11.86
#